data_97b49f69cd210bf288bf0ab45db06f40
#
_entry.id   97b49f69cd210bf288bf0ab45db06f40
#
_cell.length_a   1.000
_cell.length_b   1.000
_cell.length_c   1.000
_cell.angle_alpha   90.00
_cell.angle_beta   90.00
_cell.angle_gamma   90.00
#
_symmetry.space_group_name_H-M   'P 1'
#
loop_
_entity.id
_entity.type
_entity.pdbx_description
1 polymer ?
#
loop_
_entity_poly.entity_id
_entity_poly.type
_entity_poly.pdbx_seq_one_letter_code
_entity_poly.pdbx_strand_id
1 'polypeptide(L)'
;MITISPREVVSLLVFLLLLLFIYGLETLLLADYVLGRVRRRAGKNALFAKPCIALHAVAIVGIGCMLYGHFVEPYRIDVHAMTLRTAKLKDAGFRLVQITDLHCDKTARNEEEMVRIINGLKPDIVVATGDYLNDVSALQRLRDSLNRLHAPLGKFAVTGNLDIGRWVQLGVLDGTGFRWLNREMVVVTKGGDSIGISGLGFARSDAPIASITGFPRDRFNVFLFHTPDLIEDVCGPGVDLYLCGHTHGGQVTLPWYGALVTFSKFGKKYESGLYHVGETTLYVNRGLGLEPRPGPQVRFLARPEIAVFDILPESQ
;
A
#
# COMPACT_ATOMS: atom_id res chain seq x y z
N MET A 1 8.59 15.34 2.73
CA MET A 1 7.30 16.05 2.97
C MET A 1 6.26 15.35 2.14
N ILE A 2 5.14 14.90 2.74
CA ILE A 2 4.04 14.29 1.99
C ILE A 2 3.44 15.38 1.12
N THR A 3 3.36 15.16 -0.19
CA THR A 3 2.89 16.17 -1.14
C THR A 3 1.75 15.62 -1.97
N ILE A 4 0.68 16.39 -2.09
CA ILE A 4 -0.39 16.13 -3.06
C ILE A 4 -0.10 17.03 -4.27
N SER A 5 0.01 16.45 -5.45
CA SER A 5 0.25 17.22 -6.66
C SER A 5 -1.00 18.05 -7.03
N PRO A 6 -0.85 19.21 -7.71
CA PRO A 6 -2.00 19.98 -8.19
C PRO A 6 -2.97 19.18 -9.05
N ARG A 7 -2.47 18.20 -9.82
CA ARG A 7 -3.29 17.30 -10.64
C ARG A 7 -4.16 16.39 -9.79
N GLU A 8 -3.61 15.83 -8.71
CA GLU A 8 -4.36 14.99 -7.78
C GLU A 8 -5.43 15.77 -7.05
N VAL A 9 -5.13 17.02 -6.64
CA VAL A 9 -6.14 17.91 -6.04
C VAL A 9 -7.30 18.14 -7.00
N VAL A 10 -7.01 18.47 -8.28
CA VAL A 10 -8.05 18.65 -9.30
C VAL A 10 -8.86 17.38 -9.51
N SER A 11 -8.20 16.23 -9.60
CA SER A 11 -8.89 14.93 -9.79
C SER A 11 -9.81 14.60 -8.63
N LEU A 12 -9.35 14.81 -7.40
CA LEU A 12 -10.15 14.61 -6.19
C LEU A 12 -11.36 15.57 -6.17
N LEU A 13 -11.15 16.85 -6.48
CA LEU A 13 -12.23 17.83 -6.53
C LEU A 13 -13.26 17.48 -7.60
N VAL A 14 -12.84 17.10 -8.81
CA VAL A 14 -13.75 16.64 -9.88
C VAL A 14 -14.56 15.44 -9.43
N PHE A 15 -13.90 14.45 -8.82
CA PHE A 15 -14.58 13.27 -8.30
C PHE A 15 -15.63 13.60 -7.24
N LEU A 16 -15.28 14.45 -6.27
CA LEU A 16 -16.20 14.89 -5.22
C LEU A 16 -17.37 15.71 -5.77
N LEU A 17 -17.12 16.59 -6.74
CA LEU A 17 -18.17 17.36 -7.41
C LEU A 17 -19.13 16.47 -8.21
N LEU A 18 -18.62 15.42 -8.87
CA LEU A 18 -19.46 14.45 -9.56
C LEU A 18 -20.35 13.67 -8.58
N LEU A 19 -19.81 13.25 -7.43
CA LEU A 19 -20.59 12.58 -6.39
C LEU A 19 -21.66 13.54 -5.84
N LEU A 20 -21.29 14.78 -5.53
CA LEU A 20 -22.23 15.80 -5.05
C LEU A 20 -23.34 16.07 -6.07
N PHE A 21 -23.00 16.15 -7.36
CA PHE A 21 -23.96 16.37 -8.42
C PHE A 21 -24.95 15.20 -8.54
N ILE A 22 -24.44 13.96 -8.61
CA ILE A 22 -25.28 12.76 -8.74
C ILE A 22 -26.24 12.64 -7.54
N TYR A 23 -25.70 12.61 -6.32
CA TYR A 23 -26.51 12.38 -5.12
C TYR A 23 -27.30 13.61 -4.69
N GLY A 24 -26.82 14.81 -5.01
CA GLY A 24 -27.56 16.05 -4.81
C GLY A 24 -28.81 16.09 -5.70
N LEU A 25 -28.67 15.76 -6.99
CA LEU A 25 -29.80 15.69 -7.92
C LEU A 25 -30.79 14.58 -7.53
N GLU A 26 -30.31 13.39 -7.12
CA GLU A 26 -31.16 12.34 -6.57
C GLU A 26 -31.97 12.81 -5.37
N THR A 27 -31.34 13.50 -4.44
CA THR A 27 -32.00 14.04 -3.25
C THR A 27 -33.12 15.02 -3.62
N LEU A 28 -32.84 15.93 -4.58
CA LEU A 28 -33.82 16.89 -5.07
C LEU A 28 -35.01 16.22 -5.76
N LEU A 29 -34.76 15.20 -6.61
CA LEU A 29 -35.83 14.44 -7.28
C LEU A 29 -36.71 13.69 -6.29
N LEU A 30 -36.11 13.04 -5.29
CA LEU A 30 -36.83 12.36 -4.22
C LEU A 30 -37.62 13.34 -3.36
N ALA A 31 -37.06 14.49 -3.02
CA ALA A 31 -37.73 15.52 -2.26
C ALA A 31 -38.95 16.09 -3.03
N ASP A 32 -38.82 16.39 -4.32
CA ASP A 32 -39.93 16.86 -5.15
C ASP A 32 -41.02 15.82 -5.24
N TYR A 33 -40.70 14.55 -5.42
CA TYR A 33 -41.65 13.43 -5.43
C TYR A 33 -42.43 13.35 -4.12
N VAL A 34 -41.74 13.35 -2.97
CA VAL A 34 -42.36 13.27 -1.64
C VAL A 34 -43.24 14.48 -1.37
N LEU A 35 -42.72 15.70 -1.62
CA LEU A 35 -43.46 16.95 -1.43
C LEU A 35 -44.66 17.07 -2.40
N GLY A 36 -44.50 16.63 -3.65
CA GLY A 36 -45.60 16.55 -4.65
C GLY A 36 -46.71 15.64 -4.21
N ARG A 37 -46.42 14.47 -3.63
CA ARG A 37 -47.42 13.58 -3.02
C ARG A 37 -48.13 14.20 -1.83
N VAL A 38 -47.39 14.83 -0.94
CA VAL A 38 -47.95 15.54 0.23
C VAL A 38 -48.89 16.67 -0.21
N ARG A 39 -48.53 17.40 -1.27
CA ARG A 39 -49.32 18.52 -1.83
C ARG A 39 -50.43 18.06 -2.80
N ARG A 40 -50.62 16.75 -2.99
CA ARG A 40 -51.63 16.15 -3.92
C ARG A 40 -51.56 16.76 -5.35
N ARG A 41 -50.38 17.10 -5.84
CA ARG A 41 -50.23 17.61 -7.20
C ARG A 41 -50.35 16.46 -8.21
N ALA A 42 -51.35 16.54 -9.08
CA ALA A 42 -51.52 15.64 -10.23
C ALA A 42 -50.58 16.13 -11.36
N GLY A 43 -49.36 15.66 -11.39
CA GLY A 43 -48.38 15.96 -12.44
C GLY A 43 -47.65 14.68 -12.91
N LYS A 44 -47.11 14.70 -14.13
CA LYS A 44 -46.25 13.61 -14.60
C LYS A 44 -45.05 13.48 -13.62
N ASN A 45 -44.91 12.32 -13.00
CA ASN A 45 -43.82 12.05 -12.06
C ASN A 45 -42.51 12.11 -12.81
N ALA A 46 -41.76 13.21 -12.65
CA ALA A 46 -40.42 13.38 -13.24
C ALA A 46 -39.45 12.26 -12.83
N LEU A 47 -39.66 11.68 -11.64
CA LEU A 47 -38.90 10.56 -11.10
C LEU A 47 -38.81 9.35 -12.07
N PHE A 48 -39.86 9.09 -12.86
CA PHE A 48 -39.91 7.94 -13.78
C PHE A 48 -39.59 8.33 -15.24
N ALA A 49 -39.11 9.55 -15.48
CA ALA A 49 -38.63 9.93 -16.81
C ALA A 49 -37.34 9.15 -17.16
N LYS A 50 -37.16 8.77 -18.43
CA LYS A 50 -36.00 7.98 -18.88
C LYS A 50 -34.64 8.50 -18.38
N PRO A 51 -34.34 9.81 -18.44
CA PRO A 51 -33.05 10.31 -17.91
C PRO A 51 -32.94 10.14 -16.39
N CYS A 52 -34.04 10.23 -15.64
CA CYS A 52 -34.01 10.02 -14.19
C CYS A 52 -33.81 8.52 -13.86
N ILE A 53 -34.34 7.59 -14.64
CA ILE A 53 -34.05 6.16 -14.46
C ILE A 53 -32.55 5.87 -14.63
N ALA A 54 -31.90 6.48 -15.63
CA ALA A 54 -30.48 6.33 -15.82
C ALA A 54 -29.68 6.89 -14.63
N LEU A 55 -30.08 8.06 -14.11
CA LEU A 55 -29.47 8.66 -12.92
C LEU A 55 -29.61 7.75 -11.70
N HIS A 56 -30.82 7.21 -11.45
CA HIS A 56 -31.07 6.26 -10.36
C HIS A 56 -30.19 5.00 -10.49
N ALA A 57 -30.03 4.46 -11.69
CA ALA A 57 -29.17 3.31 -11.91
C ALA A 57 -27.70 3.63 -11.57
N VAL A 58 -27.19 4.79 -12.00
CA VAL A 58 -25.82 5.24 -11.65
C VAL A 58 -25.67 5.43 -10.14
N ALA A 59 -26.64 6.07 -9.49
CA ALA A 59 -26.61 6.30 -8.05
C ALA A 59 -26.61 4.98 -7.25
N ILE A 60 -27.46 4.01 -7.66
CA ILE A 60 -27.52 2.67 -7.03
C ILE A 60 -26.19 1.92 -7.20
N VAL A 61 -25.61 1.93 -8.40
CA VAL A 61 -24.29 1.33 -8.65
C VAL A 61 -23.22 2.01 -7.78
N GLY A 62 -23.24 3.34 -7.71
CA GLY A 62 -22.30 4.08 -6.85
C GLY A 62 -22.44 3.72 -5.37
N ILE A 63 -23.67 3.58 -4.85
CA ILE A 63 -23.92 3.08 -3.48
C ILE A 63 -23.36 1.67 -3.32
N GLY A 64 -23.60 0.78 -4.28
CA GLY A 64 -23.04 -0.58 -4.28
C GLY A 64 -21.51 -0.57 -4.23
N CYS A 65 -20.85 0.29 -5.01
CA CYS A 65 -19.38 0.47 -4.97
C CYS A 65 -18.90 0.99 -3.60
N MET A 66 -19.61 1.94 -2.99
CA MET A 66 -19.25 2.45 -1.66
C MET A 66 -19.40 1.38 -0.58
N LEU A 67 -20.50 0.62 -0.60
CA LEU A 67 -20.71 -0.50 0.34
C LEU A 67 -19.65 -1.59 0.14
N TYR A 68 -19.36 -1.98 -1.09
CA TYR A 68 -18.29 -2.94 -1.40
C TYR A 68 -16.95 -2.45 -0.91
N GLY A 69 -16.61 -1.19 -1.22
CA GLY A 69 -15.33 -0.59 -0.81
C GLY A 69 -15.16 -0.41 0.70
N HIS A 70 -16.26 -0.35 1.45
CA HIS A 70 -16.21 -0.22 2.91
C HIS A 70 -16.26 -1.58 3.62
N PHE A 71 -17.15 -2.50 3.19
CA PHE A 71 -17.44 -3.73 3.93
C PHE A 71 -16.76 -4.97 3.38
N VAL A 72 -16.25 -4.93 2.14
CA VAL A 72 -15.74 -6.14 1.48
C VAL A 72 -14.26 -6.01 1.12
N GLU A 73 -13.91 -5.02 0.31
CA GLU A 73 -12.57 -4.93 -0.27
C GLU A 73 -11.45 -4.77 0.76
N PRO A 74 -11.58 -3.96 1.85
CA PRO A 74 -10.54 -3.81 2.86
C PRO A 74 -10.15 -5.10 3.60
N TYR A 75 -10.96 -6.14 3.49
CA TYR A 75 -10.78 -7.44 4.15
C TYR A 75 -10.33 -8.56 3.18
N ARG A 76 -10.07 -8.23 1.92
CA ARG A 76 -9.69 -9.21 0.89
C ARG A 76 -8.24 -9.01 0.48
N ILE A 77 -7.33 -9.69 1.16
CA ILE A 77 -5.90 -9.64 0.86
C ILE A 77 -5.62 -10.35 -0.46
N ASP A 78 -4.98 -9.64 -1.39
CA ASP A 78 -4.38 -10.21 -2.59
C ASP A 78 -2.93 -10.62 -2.31
N VAL A 79 -2.49 -11.75 -2.87
CA VAL A 79 -1.09 -12.18 -2.85
C VAL A 79 -0.52 -12.04 -4.25
N HIS A 80 0.45 -11.15 -4.41
CA HIS A 80 1.15 -10.94 -5.67
C HIS A 80 2.53 -11.60 -5.63
N ALA A 81 2.70 -12.67 -6.39
CA ALA A 81 3.96 -13.40 -6.50
C ALA A 81 4.70 -13.03 -7.79
N MET A 82 5.98 -12.69 -7.66
CA MET A 82 6.86 -12.30 -8.75
C MET A 82 8.14 -13.12 -8.71
N THR A 83 8.64 -13.50 -9.87
CA THR A 83 9.94 -14.19 -10.01
C THR A 83 10.95 -13.23 -10.60
N LEU A 84 12.05 -13.00 -9.88
CA LEU A 84 13.18 -12.20 -10.32
C LEU A 84 14.37 -13.12 -10.57
N ARG A 85 14.88 -13.17 -11.80
CA ARG A 85 16.05 -13.96 -12.16
C ARG A 85 17.29 -13.10 -12.21
N THR A 86 18.41 -13.64 -11.70
CA THR A 86 19.66 -12.88 -11.62
C THR A 86 20.89 -13.78 -11.76
N ALA A 87 21.90 -13.30 -12.51
CA ALA A 87 23.22 -13.92 -12.60
C ALA A 87 24.04 -13.79 -11.30
N LYS A 88 23.58 -13.02 -10.33
CA LYS A 88 24.26 -12.80 -9.04
C LYS A 88 24.05 -13.94 -8.04
N LEU A 89 23.13 -14.85 -8.32
CA LEU A 89 22.91 -16.10 -7.59
C LEU A 89 23.34 -17.29 -8.45
N LYS A 90 23.80 -18.36 -7.81
CA LYS A 90 24.31 -19.57 -8.49
C LYS A 90 23.48 -20.81 -8.20
N ASP A 91 23.19 -21.05 -6.92
CA ASP A 91 22.63 -22.32 -6.45
C ASP A 91 21.31 -22.16 -5.69
N ALA A 92 21.19 -21.13 -4.85
CA ALA A 92 20.07 -20.98 -3.94
C ALA A 92 19.13 -19.83 -4.37
N GLY A 93 17.84 -20.11 -4.36
CA GLY A 93 16.82 -19.07 -4.46
C GLY A 93 16.41 -18.56 -3.08
N PHE A 94 15.94 -17.32 -3.03
CA PHE A 94 15.39 -16.68 -1.82
C PHE A 94 13.93 -16.32 -2.04
N ARG A 95 13.06 -16.72 -1.11
CA ARG A 95 11.67 -16.24 -1.05
C ARG A 95 11.58 -15.09 -0.05
N LEU A 96 11.38 -13.89 -0.53
CA LEU A 96 11.17 -12.70 0.25
C LEU A 96 9.71 -12.29 0.21
N VAL A 97 9.11 -12.02 1.38
CA VAL A 97 7.74 -11.50 1.48
C VAL A 97 7.79 -10.07 2.02
N GLN A 98 7.11 -9.16 1.33
CA GLN A 98 6.96 -7.78 1.77
C GLN A 98 5.56 -7.53 2.30
N ILE A 99 5.51 -6.88 3.46
CA ILE A 99 4.33 -6.23 4.03
C ILE A 99 4.61 -4.75 4.25
N THR A 100 3.59 -3.93 4.22
CA THR A 100 3.70 -2.48 4.45
C THR A 100 2.36 -1.91 4.87
N ASP A 101 2.38 -0.70 5.43
CA ASP A 101 1.17 0.09 5.69
C ASP A 101 0.11 -0.75 6.41
N LEU A 102 0.50 -1.35 7.53
CA LEU A 102 -0.39 -2.20 8.34
C LEU A 102 -1.49 -1.38 8.99
N HIS A 103 -1.17 -0.14 9.38
CA HIS A 103 -2.11 0.80 9.97
C HIS A 103 -3.05 0.13 10.98
N CYS A 104 -2.49 -0.69 11.88
CA CYS A 104 -3.29 -1.39 12.88
C CYS A 104 -4.08 -0.39 13.72
N ASP A 105 -5.39 -0.57 13.75
CA ASP A 105 -6.36 0.34 14.36
C ASP A 105 -7.05 -0.32 15.56
N LYS A 106 -7.92 0.41 16.27
CA LYS A 106 -8.71 -0.11 17.41
C LYS A 106 -9.39 -1.42 17.08
N THR A 107 -9.98 -1.51 15.90
CA THR A 107 -10.63 -2.73 15.40
C THR A 107 -9.65 -3.55 14.57
N ALA A 108 -9.48 -4.81 14.92
CA ALA A 108 -8.70 -5.77 14.14
C ALA A 108 -9.30 -5.91 12.73
N ARG A 109 -8.44 -6.04 11.70
CA ARG A 109 -8.89 -6.17 10.32
C ARG A 109 -8.27 -7.36 9.62
N ASN A 110 -6.99 -7.29 9.33
CA ASN A 110 -6.28 -8.26 8.46
C ASN A 110 -5.14 -8.97 9.18
N GLU A 111 -4.86 -8.68 10.45
CA GLU A 111 -3.66 -9.15 11.15
C GLU A 111 -3.58 -10.67 11.22
N GLU A 112 -4.70 -11.35 11.56
CA GLU A 112 -4.74 -12.82 11.64
C GLU A 112 -4.60 -13.48 10.26
N GLU A 113 -5.30 -12.95 9.28
CA GLU A 113 -5.26 -13.47 7.91
C GLU A 113 -3.87 -13.25 7.28
N MET A 114 -3.23 -12.10 7.55
CA MET A 114 -1.85 -11.81 7.16
C MET A 114 -0.90 -12.88 7.71
N VAL A 115 -0.98 -13.20 9.00
CA VAL A 115 -0.12 -14.23 9.64
C VAL A 115 -0.35 -15.60 8.98
N ARG A 116 -1.61 -15.97 8.76
CA ARG A 116 -1.96 -17.24 8.13
C ARG A 116 -1.37 -17.36 6.71
N ILE A 117 -1.55 -16.31 5.91
CA ILE A 117 -1.06 -16.26 4.53
C ILE A 117 0.46 -16.33 4.50
N ILE A 118 1.15 -15.45 5.22
CA ILE A 118 2.61 -15.35 5.18
C ILE A 118 3.27 -16.66 5.63
N ASN A 119 2.80 -17.25 6.73
CA ASN A 119 3.35 -18.51 7.21
C ASN A 119 3.08 -19.68 6.22
N GLY A 120 1.94 -19.64 5.53
CA GLY A 120 1.62 -20.58 4.45
C GLY A 120 2.54 -20.46 3.23
N LEU A 121 3.03 -19.26 2.94
CA LEU A 121 3.99 -18.97 1.86
C LEU A 121 5.41 -19.49 2.17
N LYS A 122 5.72 -19.79 3.43
CA LYS A 122 7.03 -20.26 3.92
C LYS A 122 8.17 -19.37 3.42
N PRO A 123 8.17 -18.06 3.73
CA PRO A 123 9.23 -17.17 3.30
C PRO A 123 10.55 -17.50 3.97
N ASP A 124 11.65 -17.26 3.27
CA ASP A 124 12.98 -17.21 3.87
C ASP A 124 13.16 -15.92 4.68
N ILE A 125 12.62 -14.82 4.15
CA ILE A 125 12.78 -13.45 4.67
C ILE A 125 11.43 -12.75 4.63
N VAL A 126 11.13 -11.99 5.69
CA VAL A 126 10.01 -11.04 5.69
C VAL A 126 10.55 -9.63 5.85
N VAL A 127 10.09 -8.70 5.02
CA VAL A 127 10.43 -7.28 5.12
C VAL A 127 9.17 -6.44 5.34
N ALA A 128 9.31 -5.38 6.14
CA ALA A 128 8.23 -4.46 6.44
C ALA A 128 8.65 -3.01 6.15
N THR A 129 7.88 -2.30 5.30
CA THR A 129 8.30 -1.00 4.77
C THR A 129 7.52 0.18 5.35
N GLY A 130 7.14 0.10 6.63
CA GLY A 130 6.66 1.25 7.42
C GLY A 130 5.14 1.30 7.63
N ASP A 131 4.74 2.32 8.38
CA ASP A 131 3.38 2.69 8.76
C ASP A 131 2.60 1.54 9.45
N TYR A 132 3.07 1.21 10.66
CA TYR A 132 2.60 0.02 11.40
C TYR A 132 1.30 0.25 12.15
N LEU A 133 1.10 1.45 12.72
CA LEU A 133 0.11 1.68 13.76
C LEU A 133 -0.66 3.00 13.59
N ASN A 134 -1.99 2.93 13.63
CA ASN A 134 -2.86 4.10 13.71
C ASN A 134 -3.25 4.43 15.15
N ASP A 135 -3.47 3.42 15.98
CA ASP A 135 -3.93 3.60 17.36
C ASP A 135 -3.13 2.75 18.34
N VAL A 136 -2.75 3.36 19.47
CA VAL A 136 -1.94 2.70 20.51
C VAL A 136 -2.62 1.47 21.13
N SER A 137 -3.94 1.41 21.14
CA SER A 137 -4.67 0.24 21.65
C SER A 137 -4.46 -1.02 20.81
N ALA A 138 -3.99 -0.87 19.57
CA ALA A 138 -3.63 -1.98 18.68
C ALA A 138 -2.19 -2.47 18.85
N LEU A 139 -1.36 -1.79 19.66
CA LEU A 139 0.08 -2.06 19.75
C LEU A 139 0.38 -3.52 20.11
N GLN A 140 -0.29 -4.06 21.13
CA GLN A 140 -0.05 -5.44 21.55
C GLN A 140 -0.48 -6.44 20.48
N ARG A 141 -1.65 -6.24 19.86
CA ARG A 141 -2.13 -7.09 18.74
C ARG A 141 -1.17 -7.07 17.55
N LEU A 142 -0.65 -5.90 17.21
CA LEU A 142 0.36 -5.75 16.16
C LEU A 142 1.60 -6.57 16.49
N ARG A 143 2.17 -6.39 17.70
CA ARG A 143 3.36 -7.13 18.15
C ARG A 143 3.14 -8.64 18.14
N ASP A 144 2.02 -9.10 18.69
CA ASP A 144 1.66 -10.53 18.71
C ASP A 144 1.56 -11.11 17.30
N SER A 145 0.94 -10.38 16.37
CA SER A 145 0.83 -10.80 14.98
C SER A 145 2.19 -10.87 14.29
N LEU A 146 3.02 -9.83 14.43
CA LEU A 146 4.36 -9.79 13.82
C LEU A 146 5.33 -10.81 14.43
N ASN A 147 5.21 -11.10 15.73
CA ASN A 147 6.02 -12.11 16.40
C ASN A 147 5.73 -13.52 15.86
N ARG A 148 4.50 -13.81 15.46
CA ARG A 148 4.07 -15.11 14.91
C ARG A 148 4.51 -15.34 13.47
N LEU A 149 5.06 -14.34 12.78
CA LEU A 149 5.59 -14.50 11.42
C LEU A 149 6.89 -15.30 11.47
N HIS A 150 6.93 -16.37 10.68
CA HIS A 150 8.09 -17.25 10.57
C HIS A 150 8.89 -16.93 9.31
N ALA A 151 10.16 -16.54 9.50
CA ALA A 151 11.12 -16.28 8.43
C ALA A 151 12.53 -16.65 8.93
N PRO A 152 13.04 -17.85 8.57
CA PRO A 152 14.24 -18.42 9.17
C PRO A 152 15.52 -17.60 8.89
N LEU A 153 15.56 -16.83 7.81
CA LEU A 153 16.73 -16.01 7.47
C LEU A 153 16.61 -14.55 7.96
N GLY A 154 15.49 -14.19 8.57
CA GLY A 154 15.35 -12.92 9.24
C GLY A 154 14.10 -12.11 8.86
N LYS A 155 13.80 -11.16 9.74
CA LYS A 155 12.74 -10.18 9.57
C LYS A 155 13.34 -8.78 9.67
N PHE A 156 13.13 -7.94 8.64
CA PHE A 156 13.75 -6.61 8.55
C PHE A 156 12.68 -5.53 8.32
N ALA A 157 12.93 -4.34 8.85
CA ALA A 157 11.93 -3.27 8.82
C ALA A 157 12.56 -1.89 8.66
N VAL A 158 11.81 -0.98 8.03
CA VAL A 158 12.11 0.45 8.02
C VAL A 158 10.91 1.23 8.54
N THR A 159 11.13 2.47 9.00
CA THR A 159 10.04 3.34 9.44
C THR A 159 9.34 4.00 8.27
N GLY A 160 8.01 4.16 8.38
CA GLY A 160 7.21 5.04 7.53
C GLY A 160 7.05 6.44 8.13
N ASN A 161 6.25 7.27 7.46
CA ASN A 161 6.05 8.66 7.88
C ASN A 161 5.21 8.79 9.16
N LEU A 162 4.33 7.84 9.44
CA LEU A 162 3.54 7.83 10.68
C LEU A 162 4.29 7.20 11.86
N ASP A 163 5.36 6.45 11.59
CA ASP A 163 6.13 5.81 12.66
C ASP A 163 7.07 6.79 13.38
N ILE A 164 7.41 7.91 12.74
CA ILE A 164 8.37 8.89 13.28
C ILE A 164 7.85 9.44 14.61
N GLY A 165 8.74 9.48 15.59
CA GLY A 165 8.44 9.99 16.93
C GLY A 165 7.69 8.98 17.77
N ARG A 166 6.37 9.09 17.91
CA ARG A 166 5.58 8.37 18.92
C ARG A 166 5.68 6.85 18.82
N TRP A 167 5.53 6.27 17.63
CA TRP A 167 5.48 4.81 17.49
C TRP A 167 6.85 4.16 17.68
N VAL A 168 7.91 4.78 17.15
CA VAL A 168 9.30 4.34 17.38
C VAL A 168 9.63 4.42 18.86
N GLN A 169 9.27 5.51 19.55
CA GLN A 169 9.51 5.68 20.99
C GLN A 169 8.75 4.64 21.85
N LEU A 170 7.59 4.20 21.41
CA LEU A 170 6.83 3.13 22.06
C LEU A 170 7.37 1.72 21.72
N GLY A 171 8.45 1.62 20.94
CA GLY A 171 9.02 0.34 20.55
C GLY A 171 8.06 -0.51 19.75
N VAL A 172 7.44 0.05 18.71
CA VAL A 172 6.37 -0.60 17.94
C VAL A 172 6.69 -2.01 17.46
N LEU A 173 7.98 -2.33 17.23
CA LEU A 173 8.46 -3.66 16.83
C LEU A 173 9.15 -4.45 17.95
N ASP A 174 9.11 -4.00 19.20
CA ASP A 174 9.78 -4.71 20.31
C ASP A 174 9.17 -6.11 20.51
N GLY A 175 10.04 -7.11 20.63
CA GLY A 175 9.64 -8.50 20.82
C GLY A 175 9.09 -9.21 19.57
N THR A 176 9.04 -8.53 18.41
CA THR A 176 8.52 -9.11 17.17
C THR A 176 9.54 -9.90 16.37
N GLY A 177 10.83 -9.76 16.69
CA GLY A 177 11.93 -10.35 15.94
C GLY A 177 12.28 -9.58 14.65
N PHE A 178 11.64 -8.46 14.37
CA PHE A 178 12.04 -7.56 13.29
C PHE A 178 13.25 -6.72 13.70
N ARG A 179 14.25 -6.65 12.82
CA ARG A 179 15.39 -5.75 12.94
C ARG A 179 15.12 -4.46 12.17
N TRP A 180 15.20 -3.32 12.85
CA TRP A 180 15.21 -2.02 12.19
C TRP A 180 16.45 -1.85 11.33
N LEU A 181 16.27 -1.41 10.10
CA LEU A 181 17.33 -0.99 9.21
C LEU A 181 17.27 0.52 9.02
N ASN A 182 18.42 1.17 9.31
CA ASN A 182 18.55 2.61 9.09
C ASN A 182 19.99 2.94 8.70
N ARG A 183 20.24 3.09 7.40
CA ARG A 183 21.57 3.31 6.80
C ARG A 183 22.54 2.13 7.02
N GLU A 184 22.00 0.95 7.08
CA GLU A 184 22.83 -0.25 7.19
C GLU A 184 22.39 -1.30 6.17
N MET A 185 23.32 -2.19 5.86
CA MET A 185 23.07 -3.37 5.04
C MET A 185 23.30 -4.62 5.88
N VAL A 186 22.39 -5.56 5.78
CA VAL A 186 22.54 -6.92 6.30
C VAL A 186 22.73 -7.86 5.14
N VAL A 187 23.71 -8.75 5.26
CA VAL A 187 23.92 -9.83 4.31
C VAL A 187 23.24 -11.07 4.82
N VAL A 188 22.36 -11.64 4.00
CA VAL A 188 21.63 -12.89 4.29
C VAL A 188 22.15 -13.97 3.35
N THR A 189 22.55 -15.10 3.91
CA THR A 189 23.18 -16.21 3.19
C THR A 189 22.30 -17.47 3.22
N LYS A 190 22.21 -18.18 2.09
CA LYS A 190 21.53 -19.47 1.94
C LYS A 190 22.23 -20.28 0.88
N GLY A 191 22.63 -21.54 1.22
CA GLY A 191 23.20 -22.48 0.24
C GLY A 191 24.45 -21.97 -0.49
N GLY A 192 25.27 -21.12 0.12
CA GLY A 192 26.47 -20.54 -0.53
C GLY A 192 26.21 -19.20 -1.25
N ASP A 193 24.99 -18.89 -1.60
CA ASP A 193 24.58 -17.60 -2.17
C ASP A 193 24.23 -16.57 -1.08
N SER A 194 24.29 -15.29 -1.43
CA SER A 194 23.93 -14.22 -0.50
C SER A 194 23.23 -13.06 -1.21
N ILE A 195 22.28 -12.46 -0.50
CA ILE A 195 21.65 -11.19 -0.89
C ILE A 195 21.92 -10.12 0.15
N GLY A 196 21.97 -8.86 -0.29
CA GLY A 196 22.05 -7.69 0.60
C GLY A 196 20.65 -7.13 0.85
N ILE A 197 20.34 -6.83 2.11
CA ILE A 197 19.11 -6.11 2.46
C ILE A 197 19.52 -4.84 3.19
N SER A 198 19.20 -3.71 2.60
CA SER A 198 19.48 -2.39 3.17
C SER A 198 18.20 -1.62 3.40
N GLY A 199 18.21 -0.67 4.31
CA GLY A 199 17.06 0.14 4.60
C GLY A 199 17.40 1.55 5.07
N LEU A 200 16.48 2.47 4.78
CA LEU A 200 16.51 3.84 5.24
C LEU A 200 15.20 4.17 5.95
N GLY A 201 15.29 4.66 7.19
CA GLY A 201 14.11 5.18 7.90
C GLY A 201 13.63 6.50 7.31
N PHE A 202 12.32 6.71 7.29
CA PHE A 202 11.69 7.88 6.65
C PHE A 202 12.22 9.22 7.19
N ALA A 203 12.53 9.32 8.48
CA ALA A 203 13.09 10.53 9.09
C ALA A 203 14.48 10.95 8.54
N ARG A 204 15.10 10.13 7.72
CA ARG A 204 16.41 10.35 7.12
C ARG A 204 16.37 10.47 5.60
N SER A 205 15.19 10.71 5.03
CA SER A 205 14.97 10.85 3.58
C SER A 205 15.72 12.04 2.95
N ASP A 206 16.16 13.00 3.75
CA ASP A 206 17.00 14.14 3.37
C ASP A 206 18.51 13.83 3.39
N ALA A 207 18.91 12.63 3.81
CA ALA A 207 20.29 12.22 3.84
C ALA A 207 20.89 12.12 2.43
N PRO A 208 22.17 12.48 2.24
CA PRO A 208 22.83 12.28 0.97
C PRO A 208 22.76 10.81 0.54
N ILE A 209 22.18 10.55 -0.62
CA ILE A 209 21.99 9.21 -1.17
C ILE A 209 23.31 8.48 -1.34
N ALA A 210 24.41 9.20 -1.60
CA ALA A 210 25.76 8.65 -1.62
C ALA A 210 26.13 7.87 -0.34
N SER A 211 25.49 8.14 0.80
CA SER A 211 25.68 7.38 2.04
C SER A 211 24.91 6.05 2.08
N ILE A 212 24.06 5.79 1.08
CA ILE A 212 23.20 4.60 0.99
C ILE A 212 23.66 3.70 -0.19
N THR A 213 24.45 4.23 -1.13
CA THR A 213 24.71 3.64 -2.46
C THR A 213 26.01 2.85 -2.58
N GLY A 214 26.67 2.50 -1.51
CA GLY A 214 27.87 1.63 -1.52
C GLY A 214 27.54 0.13 -1.69
N PHE A 215 26.52 -0.22 -2.51
CA PHE A 215 26.11 -1.61 -2.68
C PHE A 215 27.14 -2.40 -3.50
N PRO A 216 27.56 -3.59 -3.04
CA PRO A 216 28.38 -4.50 -3.84
C PRO A 216 27.64 -4.91 -5.10
N ARG A 217 28.24 -4.72 -6.28
CA ARG A 217 27.59 -5.04 -7.57
C ARG A 217 27.53 -6.52 -7.88
N ASP A 218 28.33 -7.32 -7.21
CA ASP A 218 28.40 -8.78 -7.33
C ASP A 218 27.32 -9.53 -6.53
N ARG A 219 26.47 -8.79 -5.83
CA ARG A 219 25.39 -9.34 -4.98
C ARG A 219 24.05 -8.74 -5.40
N PHE A 220 22.98 -9.54 -5.27
CA PHE A 220 21.62 -9.05 -5.41
C PHE A 220 21.24 -8.21 -4.17
N ASN A 221 20.91 -6.95 -4.39
CA ASN A 221 20.66 -6.00 -3.30
C ASN A 221 19.22 -5.52 -3.31
N VAL A 222 18.57 -5.66 -2.16
CA VAL A 222 17.22 -5.18 -1.87
C VAL A 222 17.33 -3.91 -1.04
N PHE A 223 16.71 -2.84 -1.51
CA PHE A 223 16.62 -1.57 -0.79
C PHE A 223 15.20 -1.37 -0.27
N LEU A 224 15.07 -1.10 1.04
CA LEU A 224 13.81 -0.84 1.73
C LEU A 224 13.70 0.64 2.06
N PHE A 225 12.65 1.26 1.57
CA PHE A 225 12.24 2.60 1.97
C PHE A 225 10.72 2.68 1.93
N HIS A 226 10.11 3.57 2.72
CA HIS A 226 8.67 3.60 2.84
C HIS A 226 7.95 4.10 1.59
N THR A 227 8.44 5.18 0.95
CA THR A 227 7.81 5.80 -0.22
C THR A 227 8.56 5.48 -1.52
N PRO A 228 7.95 5.61 -2.71
CA PRO A 228 8.67 5.50 -3.98
C PRO A 228 9.57 6.71 -4.28
N ASP A 229 9.59 7.71 -3.42
CA ASP A 229 10.13 9.05 -3.70
C ASP A 229 11.64 9.14 -3.87
N LEU A 230 12.39 8.10 -3.53
CA LEU A 230 13.83 8.04 -3.75
C LEU A 230 14.24 7.27 -5.01
N ILE A 231 13.29 6.69 -5.76
CA ILE A 231 13.63 5.78 -6.88
C ILE A 231 14.51 6.45 -7.92
N GLU A 232 14.21 7.68 -8.32
CA GLU A 232 14.98 8.38 -9.36
C GLU A 232 16.38 8.80 -8.87
N ASP A 233 16.57 8.80 -7.56
CA ASP A 233 17.84 9.12 -6.92
C ASP A 233 18.70 7.86 -6.69
N VAL A 234 18.09 6.66 -6.56
CA VAL A 234 18.77 5.40 -6.23
C VAL A 234 18.75 4.37 -7.38
N CYS A 235 18.12 4.67 -8.50
CA CYS A 235 17.95 3.77 -9.64
C CYS A 235 19.25 3.54 -10.45
N GLY A 236 20.38 3.45 -9.76
CA GLY A 236 21.71 3.24 -10.34
C GLY A 236 22.24 1.85 -10.05
N PRO A 237 23.48 1.60 -10.52
CA PRO A 237 24.11 0.31 -10.32
C PRO A 237 24.29 -0.02 -8.85
N GLY A 238 23.77 -1.17 -8.45
CA GLY A 238 23.88 -1.72 -7.11
C GLY A 238 22.58 -1.92 -6.35
N VAL A 239 21.45 -1.30 -6.75
CA VAL A 239 20.12 -1.61 -6.22
C VAL A 239 19.34 -2.41 -7.27
N ASP A 240 19.12 -3.70 -7.00
CA ASP A 240 18.39 -4.57 -7.93
C ASP A 240 16.88 -4.50 -7.70
N LEU A 241 16.48 -4.43 -6.43
CA LEU A 241 15.07 -4.39 -6.04
C LEU A 241 14.84 -3.30 -4.98
N TYR A 242 13.95 -2.37 -5.28
CA TYR A 242 13.49 -1.36 -4.34
C TYR A 242 12.05 -1.64 -3.92
N LEU A 243 11.83 -1.84 -2.63
CA LEU A 243 10.54 -2.16 -2.04
C LEU A 243 10.02 -0.99 -1.21
N CYS A 244 8.80 -0.55 -1.52
CA CYS A 244 8.11 0.52 -0.80
C CYS A 244 6.60 0.28 -0.71
N GLY A 245 5.90 1.16 0.00
CA GLY A 245 4.46 1.21 0.15
C GLY A 245 3.94 2.63 -0.01
N HIS A 246 3.28 3.16 1.05
CA HIS A 246 2.86 4.54 1.24
C HIS A 246 1.67 4.99 0.38
N THR A 247 1.65 4.66 -0.90
CA THR A 247 0.63 5.17 -1.84
C THR A 247 -0.74 4.53 -1.64
N HIS A 248 -0.80 3.36 -1.00
CA HIS A 248 -1.99 2.50 -0.88
C HIS A 248 -2.65 2.16 -2.22
N GLY A 249 -1.94 2.37 -3.36
CA GLY A 249 -2.56 2.37 -4.68
C GLY A 249 -3.66 3.43 -4.81
N GLY A 250 -3.54 4.53 -4.01
CA GLY A 250 -4.54 5.59 -3.90
C GLY A 250 -5.72 5.27 -2.99
N GLN A 251 -5.79 4.07 -2.41
CA GLN A 251 -6.88 3.56 -1.57
C GLN A 251 -8.27 3.56 -2.26
N VAL A 252 -8.55 4.57 -3.09
CA VAL A 252 -9.67 4.63 -4.04
C VAL A 252 -9.11 4.83 -5.44
N THR A 253 -9.28 3.81 -6.26
CA THR A 253 -8.77 3.76 -7.63
C THR A 253 -9.95 3.69 -8.59
N LEU A 254 -9.93 4.48 -9.64
CA LEU A 254 -10.97 4.48 -10.65
C LEU A 254 -10.56 3.64 -11.86
N PRO A 255 -11.51 2.93 -12.51
CA PRO A 255 -11.21 2.20 -13.73
C PRO A 255 -10.59 3.11 -14.80
N TRP A 256 -9.51 2.64 -15.45
CA TRP A 256 -8.74 3.34 -16.50
C TRP A 256 -8.05 4.63 -16.06
N TYR A 257 -8.44 5.22 -14.95
CA TYR A 257 -7.82 6.43 -14.41
C TYR A 257 -6.69 6.10 -13.42
N GLY A 258 -6.86 5.08 -12.56
CA GLY A 258 -5.96 4.74 -11.47
C GLY A 258 -6.24 5.51 -10.19
N ALA A 259 -5.24 5.67 -9.34
CA ALA A 259 -5.32 6.33 -8.04
C ALA A 259 -5.80 7.79 -8.16
N LEU A 260 -6.68 8.21 -7.24
CA LEU A 260 -7.07 9.62 -7.14
C LEU A 260 -5.98 10.46 -6.48
N VAL A 261 -5.35 9.91 -5.42
CA VAL A 261 -4.28 10.55 -4.65
C VAL A 261 -3.27 9.48 -4.24
N THR A 262 -1.98 9.77 -4.34
CA THR A 262 -0.89 8.84 -4.00
C THR A 262 0.01 9.32 -2.87
N PHE A 263 -0.07 10.61 -2.52
CA PHE A 263 0.80 11.27 -1.55
C PHE A 263 2.30 11.20 -1.87
N SER A 264 2.68 10.79 -3.08
CA SER A 264 4.04 10.72 -3.57
C SER A 264 4.43 11.97 -4.36
N LYS A 265 5.70 12.38 -4.28
CA LYS A 265 6.23 13.49 -5.10
C LYS A 265 6.09 13.23 -6.60
N PHE A 266 6.04 11.96 -7.00
CA PHE A 266 5.87 11.54 -8.39
C PHE A 266 4.40 11.38 -8.81
N GLY A 267 3.46 11.56 -7.88
CA GLY A 267 2.03 11.40 -8.15
C GLY A 267 1.75 10.03 -8.75
N LYS A 268 1.03 10.01 -9.87
CA LYS A 268 0.60 8.78 -10.53
C LYS A 268 1.71 7.99 -11.24
N LYS A 269 2.92 8.51 -11.34
CA LYS A 269 4.01 7.83 -12.07
C LYS A 269 4.35 6.47 -11.46
N TYR A 270 4.30 6.38 -10.14
CA TYR A 270 4.59 5.17 -9.37
C TYR A 270 3.48 4.91 -8.34
N GLU A 271 2.25 4.66 -8.81
CA GLU A 271 1.09 4.56 -7.92
C GLU A 271 0.95 3.18 -7.24
N SER A 272 1.23 2.08 -7.92
CA SER A 272 1.29 0.72 -7.34
C SER A 272 1.79 -0.30 -8.35
N GLY A 273 2.37 -1.41 -7.87
CA GLY A 273 2.85 -2.51 -8.70
C GLY A 273 4.32 -2.40 -9.09
N LEU A 274 4.70 -3.08 -10.16
CA LEU A 274 6.07 -3.25 -10.62
C LEU A 274 6.44 -2.19 -11.68
N TYR A 275 7.62 -1.59 -11.50
CA TYR A 275 8.24 -0.67 -12.45
C TYR A 275 9.71 -1.02 -12.66
N HIS A 276 10.23 -0.69 -13.86
CA HIS A 276 11.67 -0.74 -14.13
C HIS A 276 12.17 0.69 -14.32
N VAL A 277 13.12 1.10 -13.49
CA VAL A 277 13.69 2.46 -13.50
C VAL A 277 15.21 2.34 -13.50
N GLY A 278 15.86 2.66 -14.61
CA GLY A 278 17.27 2.37 -14.82
C GLY A 278 17.56 0.87 -14.69
N GLU A 279 18.51 0.51 -13.84
CA GLU A 279 18.85 -0.90 -13.54
C GLU A 279 18.03 -1.48 -12.36
N THR A 280 17.17 -0.68 -11.74
CA THR A 280 16.44 -1.05 -10.52
C THR A 280 15.00 -1.48 -10.84
N THR A 281 14.58 -2.60 -10.28
CA THR A 281 13.17 -2.97 -10.20
C THR A 281 12.54 -2.32 -8.97
N LEU A 282 11.57 -1.44 -9.18
CA LEU A 282 10.77 -0.84 -8.10
C LEU A 282 9.48 -1.61 -7.93
N TYR A 283 9.11 -1.93 -6.71
CA TYR A 283 7.78 -2.42 -6.38
C TYR A 283 7.10 -1.52 -5.34
N VAL A 284 5.93 -0.98 -5.73
CA VAL A 284 5.10 -0.14 -4.87
C VAL A 284 3.91 -0.97 -4.40
N ASN A 285 3.95 -1.43 -3.17
CA ASN A 285 2.95 -2.28 -2.55
C ASN A 285 1.77 -1.43 -2.03
N ARG A 286 0.54 -1.92 -2.20
CA ARG A 286 -0.69 -1.22 -1.78
C ARG A 286 -0.95 -1.26 -0.28
N GLY A 287 -0.13 -2.00 0.48
CA GLY A 287 -0.29 -2.11 1.93
C GLY A 287 -1.51 -2.89 2.39
N LEU A 288 -1.59 -3.17 3.68
CA LEU A 288 -2.61 -4.02 4.29
C LEU A 288 -3.71 -3.24 5.03
N GLY A 289 -3.39 -2.05 5.53
CA GLY A 289 -4.28 -1.22 6.35
C GLY A 289 -5.08 -0.18 5.58
N LEU A 290 -5.55 0.80 6.29
CA LEU A 290 -6.22 2.00 5.79
C LEU A 290 -5.55 3.22 6.41
N GLU A 291 -5.45 4.29 5.64
CA GLU A 291 -5.02 5.60 6.15
C GLU A 291 -5.74 5.95 7.46
N PRO A 292 -5.04 6.59 8.41
CA PRO A 292 -5.68 7.04 9.65
C PRO A 292 -6.79 8.06 9.38
N ARG A 293 -7.74 8.15 10.28
CA ARG A 293 -8.76 9.20 10.21
C ARG A 293 -8.12 10.59 10.30
N PRO A 294 -8.60 11.57 9.52
CA PRO A 294 -9.87 11.63 8.77
C PRO A 294 -9.85 11.02 7.36
N GLY A 295 -8.82 10.28 6.98
CA GLY A 295 -8.77 9.57 5.71
C GLY A 295 -9.97 8.63 5.49
N PRO A 296 -10.33 8.35 4.23
CA PRO A 296 -11.46 7.51 3.91
C PRO A 296 -11.22 6.07 4.39
N GLN A 297 -12.19 5.51 5.14
CA GLN A 297 -12.10 4.14 5.67
C GLN A 297 -12.66 3.13 4.66
N VAL A 298 -12.13 3.17 3.44
CA VAL A 298 -12.57 2.35 2.29
C VAL A 298 -11.37 1.95 1.44
N ARG A 299 -11.47 0.84 0.73
CA ARG A 299 -10.63 0.52 -0.43
C ARG A 299 -11.53 0.22 -1.61
N PHE A 300 -11.21 0.75 -2.77
CA PHE A 300 -11.94 0.48 -4.00
C PHE A 300 -10.97 0.30 -5.16
N LEU A 301 -10.94 -0.90 -5.75
CA LEU A 301 -9.98 -1.36 -6.76
C LEU A 301 -8.51 -1.20 -6.31
N ALA A 302 -8.29 -1.24 -5.00
CA ALA A 302 -6.99 -1.12 -4.33
C ALA A 302 -6.93 -2.08 -3.13
N ARG A 303 -7.15 -3.38 -3.38
CA ARG A 303 -7.17 -4.42 -2.33
C ARG A 303 -5.89 -4.42 -1.51
N PRO A 304 -6.01 -4.74 -0.20
CA PRO A 304 -4.84 -5.02 0.63
C PRO A 304 -3.92 -6.06 -0.03
N GLU A 305 -2.61 -5.91 0.15
CA GLU A 305 -1.64 -6.68 -0.63
C GLU A 305 -0.51 -7.24 0.23
N ILE A 306 -0.15 -8.50 -0.06
CA ILE A 306 1.11 -9.13 0.35
C ILE A 306 1.90 -9.41 -0.92
N ALA A 307 3.12 -8.89 -1.03
CA ALA A 307 3.99 -9.14 -2.19
C ALA A 307 5.01 -10.23 -1.88
N VAL A 308 5.23 -11.12 -2.84
CA VAL A 308 6.17 -12.24 -2.75
C VAL A 308 7.18 -12.14 -3.89
N PHE A 309 8.46 -12.23 -3.56
CA PHE A 309 9.55 -12.21 -4.52
C PHE A 309 10.35 -13.50 -4.42
N ASP A 310 10.23 -14.34 -5.45
CA ASP A 310 11.11 -15.49 -5.66
C ASP A 310 12.33 -15.00 -6.45
N ILE A 311 13.44 -14.76 -5.74
CA ILE A 311 14.72 -14.34 -6.31
C ILE A 311 15.52 -15.59 -6.64
N LEU A 312 15.70 -15.87 -7.93
CA LEU A 312 16.25 -17.13 -8.43
C LEU A 312 17.49 -16.93 -9.30
N PRO A 313 18.40 -17.90 -9.40
CA PRO A 313 19.45 -17.93 -10.41
C PRO A 313 18.87 -17.84 -11.84
N GLU A 314 19.64 -17.30 -12.79
CA GLU A 314 19.22 -17.24 -14.22
C GLU A 314 19.09 -18.63 -14.86
N SER A 315 19.87 -19.59 -14.44
CA SER A 315 20.06 -20.92 -15.07
C SER A 315 19.28 -22.06 -14.43
N GLN A 316 18.12 -21.79 -13.85
CA GLN A 316 17.21 -22.82 -13.38
C GLN A 316 15.84 -22.74 -14.04
#